data_260f6872c3822c8b3cdda66419e22e83
#
_entry.id   260f6872c3822c8b3cdda66419e22e83
#
_cell.length_a   1.000
_cell.length_b   1.000
_cell.length_c   1.000
_cell.angle_alpha   90.00
_cell.angle_beta   90.00
_cell.angle_gamma   90.00
#
_symmetry.space_group_name_H-M   'P 1'
#
loop_
_entity.id
_entity.type
_entity.pdbx_description
1 polymer ?
#
loop_
_entity_poly.entity_id
_entity_poly.type
_entity_poly.pdbx_seq_one_letter_code
_entity_poly.pdbx_strand_id
1 'polypeptide(L)'
;MSMEDARQLMTRLLGTDNPVAIFPFEFGWAAQETLSPAQRTQGRQLGQGVFIIDQTGLVTAHPSLPPPLIMKRYAAARLKGQITGRQVWPAPNPTD
;
A
#
# COMPACT_ATOMS: atom_id res chain seq x y z
N MET A 1 5.93 -10.05 10.63
CA MET A 1 4.56 -9.58 10.27
C MET A 1 3.94 -10.60 9.33
N SER A 2 2.68 -10.93 9.54
CA SER A 2 1.95 -11.85 8.67
C SER A 2 1.10 -11.07 7.68
N MET A 3 0.52 -11.78 6.68
CA MET A 3 -0.42 -11.16 5.75
C MET A 3 -1.62 -10.55 6.48
N GLU A 4 -2.13 -11.23 7.52
CA GLU A 4 -3.26 -10.71 8.29
C GLU A 4 -2.87 -9.45 9.06
N ASP A 5 -1.66 -9.41 9.62
CA ASP A 5 -1.16 -8.21 10.29
C ASP A 5 -1.08 -7.04 9.30
N ALA A 6 -0.61 -7.29 8.09
CA ALA A 6 -0.53 -6.27 7.06
C ALA A 6 -1.92 -5.76 6.68
N ARG A 7 -2.90 -6.67 6.54
CA ARG A 7 -4.27 -6.28 6.22
C ARG A 7 -4.88 -5.42 7.32
N GLN A 8 -4.70 -5.83 8.58
CA GLN A 8 -5.22 -5.07 9.72
C GLN A 8 -4.58 -3.70 9.83
N LEU A 9 -3.27 -3.62 9.62
CA LEU A 9 -2.57 -2.34 9.61
C LEU A 9 -3.14 -1.42 8.54
N MET A 10 -3.32 -1.93 7.32
CA MET A 10 -3.83 -1.11 6.22
C MET A 10 -5.27 -0.68 6.44
N THR A 11 -6.12 -1.57 6.96
CA THR A 11 -7.50 -1.21 7.29
C THR A 11 -7.53 -0.05 8.29
N ARG A 12 -6.66 -0.09 9.28
CA ARG A 12 -6.56 0.96 10.28
C ARG A 12 -6.03 2.27 9.70
N LEU A 13 -4.99 2.19 8.89
CA LEU A 13 -4.38 3.38 8.28
C LEU A 13 -5.32 4.07 7.29
N LEU A 14 -6.08 3.29 6.53
CA LEU A 14 -7.03 3.83 5.55
C LEU A 14 -8.32 4.30 6.21
N GLY A 15 -8.64 3.79 7.39
CA GLY A 15 -9.88 4.12 8.08
C GLY A 15 -11.11 3.74 7.27
N THR A 16 -11.07 2.59 6.60
CA THR A 16 -12.12 2.17 5.68
C THR A 16 -12.80 0.90 6.16
N ASP A 17 -14.09 0.76 5.84
CA ASP A 17 -14.84 -0.48 6.02
C ASP A 17 -14.76 -1.38 4.79
N ASN A 18 -14.17 -0.90 3.71
CA ASN A 18 -14.03 -1.68 2.48
C ASN A 18 -12.95 -2.75 2.65
N PRO A 19 -13.09 -3.89 1.97
CA PRO A 19 -12.04 -4.89 1.98
C PRO A 19 -10.75 -4.33 1.38
N VAL A 20 -9.62 -4.76 1.91
CA VAL A 20 -8.31 -4.41 1.39
C VAL A 20 -7.71 -5.65 0.73
N ALA A 21 -7.42 -5.56 -0.56
CA ALA A 21 -6.76 -6.63 -1.29
C ALA A 21 -5.27 -6.62 -0.95
N ILE A 22 -4.73 -7.80 -0.64
CA ILE A 22 -3.33 -7.95 -0.25
C ILE A 22 -2.65 -8.91 -1.21
N PHE A 23 -1.50 -8.51 -1.74
CA PHE A 23 -0.71 -9.30 -2.70
C PHE A 23 0.70 -9.50 -2.13
N PRO A 24 1.10 -10.73 -1.79
CA PRO A 24 2.44 -10.97 -1.25
C PRO A 24 3.52 -10.88 -2.33
N PHE A 25 4.71 -10.46 -1.93
CA PHE A 25 5.89 -10.51 -2.79
C PHE A 25 7.14 -10.55 -1.91
N GLU A 26 8.32 -10.59 -2.54
CA GLU A 26 9.57 -10.88 -1.84
C GLU A 26 9.94 -9.91 -0.73
N PHE A 27 9.47 -8.66 -0.77
CA PHE A 27 9.81 -7.65 0.24
C PHE A 27 8.66 -7.36 1.21
N GLY A 28 7.51 -8.02 1.04
CA GLY A 28 6.35 -7.79 1.91
C GLY A 28 5.05 -7.97 1.16
N TRP A 29 4.21 -6.94 1.16
CA TRP A 29 2.87 -7.01 0.58
C TRP A 29 2.53 -5.71 -0.14
N ALA A 30 1.77 -5.82 -1.23
CA ALA A 30 1.09 -4.67 -1.84
C ALA A 30 -0.36 -4.69 -1.38
N ALA A 31 -0.92 -3.52 -1.12
CA ALA A 31 -2.30 -3.40 -0.63
C ALA A 31 -3.07 -2.37 -1.44
N GLN A 32 -4.33 -2.66 -1.71
CA GLN A 32 -5.22 -1.74 -2.39
C GLN A 32 -6.64 -1.91 -1.84
N GLU A 33 -7.29 -0.78 -1.56
CA GLU A 33 -8.66 -0.79 -1.10
C GLU A 33 -9.58 -1.22 -2.24
N THR A 34 -10.54 -2.13 -1.95
CA THR A 34 -11.52 -2.58 -2.94
C THR A 34 -12.77 -1.72 -2.82
N LEU A 35 -13.07 -0.95 -3.85
CA LEU A 35 -14.26 -0.09 -3.87
C LEU A 35 -15.49 -0.89 -4.25
N SER A 36 -16.65 -0.56 -3.62
CA SER A 36 -17.92 -1.11 -4.01
C SER A 36 -18.34 -0.54 -5.38
N PRO A 37 -19.28 -1.19 -6.10
CA PRO A 37 -19.81 -0.63 -7.36
C PRO A 37 -20.35 0.77 -7.20
N ALA A 38 -21.05 1.06 -6.09
CA ALA A 38 -21.60 2.39 -5.84
C ALA A 38 -20.48 3.44 -5.71
N GLN A 39 -19.38 3.10 -5.03
CA GLN A 39 -18.25 3.99 -4.88
C GLN A 39 -17.54 4.22 -6.20
N ARG A 40 -17.48 3.21 -7.06
CA ARG A 40 -16.90 3.36 -8.40
C ARG A 40 -17.71 4.30 -9.27
N THR A 41 -19.04 4.21 -9.20
CA THR A 41 -19.90 5.11 -9.96
C THR A 41 -19.82 6.54 -9.46
N GLN A 42 -19.37 6.76 -8.22
CA GLN A 42 -19.13 8.09 -7.68
C GLN A 42 -17.75 8.63 -8.06
N GLY A 43 -16.99 7.90 -8.84
CA GLY A 43 -15.68 8.33 -9.33
C GLY A 43 -14.53 8.15 -8.35
N ARG A 44 -14.74 7.44 -7.24
CA ARG A 44 -13.71 7.30 -6.20
C ARG A 44 -12.52 6.45 -6.64
N GLN A 45 -12.71 5.59 -7.65
CA GLN A 45 -11.64 4.70 -8.11
C GLN A 45 -10.40 5.45 -8.57
N LEU A 46 -10.53 6.69 -8.99
CA LEU A 46 -9.40 7.46 -9.52
C LEU A 46 -8.47 7.97 -8.43
N GLY A 47 -8.92 7.99 -7.18
CA GLY A 47 -8.11 8.45 -6.06
C GLY A 47 -7.38 7.36 -5.30
N GLN A 48 -7.51 6.11 -5.73
CA GLN A 48 -7.01 4.98 -4.98
C GLN A 48 -5.61 4.59 -5.42
N GLY A 49 -4.62 4.86 -4.54
CA GLY A 49 -3.26 4.42 -4.77
C GLY A 49 -3.02 2.99 -4.31
N VAL A 50 -1.80 2.53 -4.55
CA VAL A 50 -1.32 1.24 -4.05
C VAL A 50 -0.38 1.52 -2.88
N PHE A 51 -0.44 0.69 -1.84
CA PHE A 51 0.45 0.80 -0.69
C PHE A 51 1.35 -0.42 -0.66
N ILE A 52 2.62 -0.22 -0.30
CA ILE A 52 3.54 -1.32 -0.05
C ILE A 52 3.78 -1.40 1.46
N ILE A 53 3.60 -2.59 2.02
CA ILE A 53 3.93 -2.87 3.42
C ILE A 53 5.18 -3.74 3.41
N ASP A 54 6.32 -3.15 3.73
CA ASP A 54 7.58 -3.87 3.83
C ASP A 54 7.55 -4.78 5.07
N GLN A 55 8.28 -5.89 5.01
CA GLN A 55 8.35 -6.82 6.14
C GLN A 55 8.88 -6.18 7.42
N THR A 56 9.59 -5.07 7.29
CA THR A 56 10.07 -4.30 8.45
C THR A 56 8.97 -3.49 9.11
N GLY A 57 7.77 -3.42 8.52
CA GLY A 57 6.67 -2.62 9.01
C GLY A 57 6.56 -1.24 8.39
N LEU A 58 7.46 -0.88 7.47
CA LEU A 58 7.40 0.38 6.74
C LEU A 58 6.29 0.33 5.69
N VAL A 59 5.45 1.36 5.65
CA VAL A 59 4.37 1.47 4.65
C VAL A 59 4.64 2.69 3.77
N THR A 60 4.58 2.50 2.46
CA THR A 60 4.76 3.57 1.48
C THR A 60 3.56 3.66 0.55
N ALA A 61 3.21 4.88 0.16
CA ALA A 61 2.11 5.16 -0.76
C ALA A 61 2.65 5.37 -2.18
N HIS A 62 1.93 4.83 -3.17
CA HIS A 62 2.33 4.85 -4.58
C HIS A 62 1.16 5.28 -5.45
N PRO A 63 1.42 5.68 -6.73
CA PRO A 63 0.35 6.07 -7.63
C PRO A 63 -0.65 4.96 -7.91
N SER A 64 -1.83 5.32 -8.46
CA SER A 64 -2.87 4.38 -8.87
C SER A 64 -2.49 3.64 -10.14
N LEU A 65 -1.45 2.82 -10.05
CA LEU A 65 -0.99 1.93 -11.12
C LEU A 65 -1.32 0.49 -10.72
N PRO A 66 -1.33 -0.45 -11.67
CA PRO A 66 -1.60 -1.84 -11.30
C PRO A 66 -0.63 -2.34 -10.24
N PRO A 67 -1.11 -3.04 -9.19
CA PRO A 67 -0.25 -3.51 -8.12
C PRO A 67 0.99 -4.30 -8.58
N PRO A 68 0.91 -5.19 -9.59
CA PRO A 68 2.12 -5.88 -10.06
C PRO A 68 3.22 -4.93 -10.54
N LEU A 69 2.85 -3.83 -11.18
CA LEU A 69 3.82 -2.84 -11.65
C LEU A 69 4.49 -2.13 -10.48
N ILE A 70 3.71 -1.76 -9.47
CA ILE A 70 4.24 -1.12 -8.26
C ILE A 70 5.18 -2.07 -7.52
N MET A 71 4.78 -3.34 -7.37
CA MET A 71 5.60 -4.34 -6.73
C MET A 71 6.94 -4.54 -7.44
N LYS A 72 6.91 -4.56 -8.76
CA LYS A 72 8.12 -4.72 -9.57
C LYS A 72 9.07 -3.52 -9.39
N ARG A 73 8.53 -2.31 -9.41
CA ARG A 73 9.32 -1.09 -9.22
C ARG A 73 9.92 -1.03 -7.82
N TYR A 74 9.13 -1.40 -6.81
CA TYR A 74 9.60 -1.41 -5.43
C TYR A 74 10.73 -2.42 -5.26
N ALA A 75 10.55 -3.63 -5.79
CA ALA A 75 11.57 -4.67 -5.71
C ALA A 75 12.87 -4.24 -6.38
N ALA A 76 12.79 -3.63 -7.56
CA ALA A 76 13.97 -3.14 -8.27
C ALA A 76 14.71 -2.09 -7.45
N ALA A 77 13.98 -1.18 -6.82
CA ALA A 77 14.59 -0.15 -5.97
C ALA A 77 15.24 -0.77 -4.72
N ARG A 78 14.57 -1.74 -4.09
CA ARG A 78 15.11 -2.39 -2.89
C ARG A 78 16.41 -3.14 -3.17
N LEU A 79 16.53 -3.74 -4.35
CA LEU A 79 17.77 -4.40 -4.74
C LEU A 79 18.94 -3.41 -4.84
N LYS A 80 18.65 -2.13 -5.04
CA LYS A 80 19.65 -1.07 -5.07
C LYS A 80 19.77 -0.35 -3.72
N GLY A 81 19.13 -0.86 -2.68
CA GLY A 81 19.14 -0.23 -1.37
C GLY A 81 18.26 1.01 -1.26
N GLN A 82 17.32 1.17 -2.18
CA GLN A 82 16.43 2.33 -2.22
C GLN A 82 14.98 1.93 -1.92
N ILE A 83 14.17 2.92 -1.52
CA ILE A 83 12.75 2.73 -1.27
C ILE A 83 12.00 3.74 -2.12
N THR A 84 11.02 3.26 -2.91
CA THR A 84 10.15 4.13 -3.69
C THR A 84 8.91 4.47 -2.91
N GLY A 85 8.24 5.56 -3.31
CA GLY A 85 6.99 5.96 -2.71
C GLY A 85 7.18 6.90 -1.53
N ARG A 86 6.05 7.36 -0.98
CA ARG A 86 6.03 8.27 0.17
C ARG A 86 5.73 7.48 1.42
N GLN A 87 6.56 7.67 2.47
CA GLN A 87 6.34 6.99 3.74
C GLN A 87 5.02 7.42 4.38
N VAL A 88 4.21 6.43 4.75
CA VAL A 88 2.93 6.64 5.42
C VAL A 88 2.98 6.16 6.85
N TRP A 89 3.70 5.07 7.11
CA TRP A 89 3.79 4.47 8.44
C TRP A 89 5.18 3.84 8.64
N PRO A 90 5.83 4.01 9.78
CA PRO A 90 5.41 4.94 10.84
C PRO A 90 5.27 6.36 10.33
N ALA A 91 4.43 7.16 10.99
CA ALA A 91 4.21 8.54 10.57
C ALA A 91 5.56 9.28 10.51
N PRO A 92 5.80 10.09 9.45
CA PRO A 92 7.02 10.87 9.39
C PRO A 92 7.10 11.82 10.58
N ASN A 93 8.32 12.08 11.06
CA ASN A 93 8.52 12.99 12.18
C ASN A 93 8.15 14.41 11.75
N PRO A 94 7.14 15.05 12.38
CA PRO A 94 6.69 16.38 11.93
C PRO A 94 7.68 17.50 12.20
N THR A 95 8.70 17.25 13.00
CA THR A 95 9.72 18.27 13.29
C THR A 95 10.87 18.27 12.31
N ASP A 96 10.90 17.32 11.43
CA ASP A 96 11.97 17.16 10.44
C ASP A 96 11.71 17.96 9.17
#